data_331f2c89ce03f1b70e5e0b3a2cd1a918
#
_entry.id   331f2c89ce03f1b70e5e0b3a2cd1a918
#
_cell.length_a   1.000
_cell.length_b   1.000
_cell.length_c   1.000
_cell.angle_alpha   90.00
_cell.angle_beta   90.00
_cell.angle_gamma   90.00
#
_symmetry.space_group_name_H-M   'P 1'
#
loop_
_entity.id
_entity.type
_entity.pdbx_description
1 polymer ?
#
loop_
_entity_poly.entity_id
_entity_poly.type
_entity_poly.pdbx_seq_one_letter_code
_entity_poly.pdbx_strand_id
1 'polypeptide(L)' 'MDEMEVGKQKFLELVKGADAAVQVVIPVTPSNSMFLISLTKGPNRKFITISEDDIIDLPNEASILTKVTKVVKDAVAAL' A
#
# COMPACT_ATOMS: atom_id res chain seq x y z
N MET A 1 -0.10 -7.18 -18.32
CA MET A 1 -0.55 -6.87 -16.95
C MET A 1 -1.20 -5.50 -16.96
N ASP A 2 -2.31 -5.34 -16.25
CA ASP A 2 -2.90 -4.02 -16.18
C ASP A 2 -2.16 -3.15 -15.16
N GLU A 3 -2.36 -1.85 -15.28
CA GLU A 3 -1.68 -0.85 -14.45
C GLU A 3 -1.99 -1.02 -12.97
N MET A 4 -3.19 -1.47 -12.65
CA MET A 4 -3.62 -1.68 -11.27
C MET A 4 -2.83 -2.80 -10.61
N GLU A 5 -2.63 -3.93 -11.30
CA GLU A 5 -1.85 -5.03 -10.76
C GLU A 5 -0.39 -4.67 -10.54
N VAL A 6 0.20 -3.96 -11.50
CA VAL A 6 1.58 -3.50 -11.37
C VAL A 6 1.71 -2.57 -10.17
N GLY A 7 0.76 -1.66 -9.99
CA GLY A 7 0.73 -0.76 -8.84
C GLY A 7 0.60 -1.49 -7.51
N LYS A 8 -0.29 -2.48 -7.44
CA LYS A 8 -0.46 -3.30 -6.24
C LYS A 8 0.82 -4.07 -5.88
N GLN A 9 1.49 -4.64 -6.88
CA GLN A 9 2.75 -5.34 -6.65
C GLN A 9 3.82 -4.39 -6.13
N LYS A 10 3.91 -3.19 -6.69
CA LYS A 10 4.84 -2.18 -6.21
C LYS A 10 4.55 -1.80 -4.76
N PHE A 11 3.28 -1.66 -4.41
CA PHE A 11 2.87 -1.39 -3.03
C PHE A 11 3.32 -2.50 -2.08
N LEU A 12 3.12 -3.75 -2.47
CA LEU A 12 3.56 -4.89 -1.66
C LEU A 12 5.08 -4.89 -1.45
N GLU A 13 5.84 -4.54 -2.49
CA GLU A 13 7.30 -4.41 -2.37
C GLU A 13 7.70 -3.32 -1.38
N LEU A 14 6.99 -2.19 -1.38
CA LEU A 14 7.26 -1.11 -0.44
C LEU A 14 7.05 -1.56 1.01
N VAL A 15 5.97 -2.28 1.27
CA VAL A 15 5.69 -2.77 2.62
C VAL A 15 6.76 -3.78 3.06
N LYS A 16 7.13 -4.71 2.18
CA LYS A 16 8.17 -5.69 2.48
C LYS A 16 9.52 -5.01 2.75
N GLY A 17 9.81 -3.96 2.01
CA GLY A 17 11.04 -3.19 2.23
C GLY A 17 11.05 -2.45 3.56
N ALA A 18 9.87 -2.05 4.05
CA ALA A 18 9.74 -1.41 5.35
C ALA A 18 9.81 -2.41 6.50
N ASP A 19 9.09 -3.54 6.38
CA ASP A 19 9.09 -4.61 7.38
C ASP A 19 8.56 -5.89 6.73
N ALA A 20 9.45 -6.87 6.54
CA ALA A 20 9.10 -8.14 5.88
C ALA A 20 8.09 -8.99 6.68
N ALA A 21 7.93 -8.71 7.98
CA ALA A 21 6.98 -9.45 8.83
C ALA A 21 5.55 -8.94 8.70
N VAL A 22 5.32 -7.82 8.04
CA VAL A 22 3.99 -7.24 7.87
C VAL A 22 3.23 -7.97 6.76
N GLN A 23 2.00 -8.38 7.06
CA GLN A 23 1.09 -8.96 6.07
C GLN A 23 0.17 -7.89 5.54
N VAL A 24 -0.07 -7.91 4.23
CA VAL A 24 -0.87 -6.90 3.54
C VAL A 24 -2.07 -7.55 2.90
N VAL A 25 -3.24 -6.97 3.10
CA VAL A 25 -4.46 -7.37 2.39
C VAL A 25 -4.97 -6.16 1.63
N ILE A 26 -5.01 -6.28 0.30
CA ILE A 26 -5.53 -5.25 -0.60
C ILE A 26 -6.84 -5.78 -1.19
N PRO A 27 -7.96 -5.04 -1.06
CA PRO A 27 -9.22 -5.46 -1.69
C PRO A 27 -9.07 -5.64 -3.19
N VAL A 28 -9.87 -6.53 -3.77
CA VAL A 28 -9.86 -6.76 -5.23
C VAL A 28 -10.34 -5.52 -5.96
N THR A 29 -11.35 -4.84 -5.42
CA THR A 29 -11.91 -3.63 -6.02
C THR A 29 -11.88 -2.48 -5.01
N PRO A 30 -11.67 -1.23 -5.49
CA PRO A 30 -11.72 -0.08 -4.60
C PRO A 30 -13.17 0.27 -4.22
N SER A 31 -13.33 0.97 -3.10
CA SER A 31 -14.61 1.52 -2.67
C SER A 31 -14.50 3.04 -2.72
N ASN A 32 -15.39 3.70 -3.47
CA ASN A 32 -15.33 5.16 -3.69
C ASN A 32 -13.95 5.61 -4.19
N SER A 33 -13.38 4.86 -5.13
CA SER A 33 -12.05 5.13 -5.71
C SER A 33 -10.90 5.07 -4.70
N MET A 34 -11.13 4.46 -3.53
CA MET A 34 -10.11 4.29 -2.49
C MET A 34 -9.97 2.83 -2.12
N PHE A 35 -8.73 2.39 -1.91
CA PHE A 35 -8.45 1.07 -1.35
C PHE A 35 -8.27 1.18 0.16
N LEU A 36 -9.06 0.43 0.92
CA LEU A 36 -8.85 0.26 2.35
C LEU A 36 -7.93 -0.94 2.55
N ILE A 37 -6.67 -0.67 2.83
CA ILE A 37 -5.62 -1.69 2.89
C ILE A 37 -5.35 -2.03 4.34
N SER A 38 -5.29 -3.32 4.64
CA SER A 38 -4.98 -3.83 5.98
C SER A 38 -3.52 -4.21 6.07
N LEU A 39 -2.83 -3.70 7.09
CA LEU A 39 -1.47 -4.08 7.45
C LEU A 39 -1.52 -4.78 8.80
N THR A 40 -0.98 -6.00 8.88
CA THR A 40 -1.02 -6.80 10.10
C THR A 40 0.38 -7.30 10.46
N LYS A 41 0.74 -7.18 11.72
CA LYS A 41 1.98 -7.71 12.25
C LYS A 41 1.70 -8.35 13.61
N GLY A 42 1.70 -9.68 13.67
CA GLY A 42 1.32 -10.41 14.88
C GLY A 42 -0.10 -10.03 15.28
N PRO A 43 -0.34 -9.64 16.55
CA PRO A 43 -1.68 -9.25 17.01
C PRO A 43 -2.09 -7.83 16.62
N ASN A 44 -1.18 -7.05 16.02
CA ASN A 44 -1.41 -5.64 15.71
C ASN A 44 -1.90 -5.48 14.28
N ARG A 45 -2.86 -4.57 14.07
CA ARG A 45 -3.43 -4.28 12.77
C ARG A 45 -3.57 -2.78 12.58
N LYS A 46 -3.28 -2.33 11.37
CA LYS A 46 -3.45 -0.94 10.98
C LYS A 46 -4.13 -0.89 9.62
N PHE A 47 -5.08 0.03 9.44
CA PHE A 47 -5.71 0.26 8.15
C PHE A 47 -5.20 1.57 7.57
N ILE A 48 -4.92 1.57 6.27
CA ILE A 48 -4.58 2.78 5.53
C ILE A 48 -5.46 2.86 4.30
N THR A 49 -5.67 4.07 3.79
CA THR A 49 -6.41 4.28 2.55
C THR A 49 -5.49 4.88 1.50
N ILE A 50 -5.51 4.29 0.31
CA ILE A 50 -4.74 4.78 -0.83
C ILE A 50 -5.71 4.91 -2.00
N SER A 51 -5.67 6.04 -2.71
CA SER A 51 -6.55 6.23 -3.85
C SER A 51 -6.19 5.28 -4.99
N GLU A 52 -7.19 4.93 -5.78
CA GLU A 52 -7.00 4.10 -6.97
C GLU A 52 -5.96 4.70 -7.91
N ASP A 53 -6.04 6.02 -8.13
CA ASP A 53 -5.09 6.73 -8.99
C ASP A 53 -3.67 6.63 -8.46
N ASP A 54 -3.48 6.76 -7.15
CA ASP A 54 -2.15 6.65 -6.54
C ASP A 54 -1.57 5.25 -6.70
N ILE A 55 -2.39 4.22 -6.60
CA ILE A 55 -1.93 2.84 -6.84
C ILE A 55 -1.47 2.67 -8.30
N ILE A 56 -2.26 3.18 -9.25
CA ILE A 56 -1.92 3.08 -10.68
C ILE A 56 -0.63 3.84 -10.98
N ASP A 57 -0.46 5.02 -10.40
CA ASP A 57 0.69 5.90 -10.68
C ASP A 57 1.94 5.50 -9.90
N LEU A 58 1.81 4.67 -8.88
CA LEU A 58 2.89 4.33 -7.96
C LEU A 58 4.17 3.87 -8.66
N PRO A 59 4.13 3.01 -9.70
CA PRO A 59 5.36 2.56 -10.36
C PRO A 59 6.02 3.63 -11.23
N ASN A 60 5.29 4.67 -11.64
CA ASN A 60 5.74 5.60 -12.68
C ASN A 60 5.94 7.03 -12.18
N GLU A 61 5.37 7.40 -11.04
CA GLU A 61 5.40 8.77 -10.52
C GLU A 61 6.21 8.83 -9.23
N ALA A 62 7.38 9.49 -9.28
CA ALA A 62 8.26 9.58 -8.13
C ALA A 62 7.62 10.30 -6.93
N SER A 63 6.80 11.32 -7.19
CA SER A 63 6.11 12.04 -6.12
C SER A 63 5.10 11.16 -5.39
N ILE A 64 4.39 10.31 -6.14
CA ILE A 64 3.44 9.36 -5.56
C ILE A 64 4.19 8.28 -4.80
N LEU A 65 5.30 7.78 -5.32
CA LEU A 65 6.14 6.81 -4.64
C LEU A 65 6.60 7.34 -3.28
N THR A 66 7.07 8.59 -3.23
CA THR A 66 7.52 9.21 -1.98
C THR A 66 6.38 9.36 -0.98
N LYS A 67 5.22 9.83 -1.44
CA LYS A 67 4.02 10.00 -0.62
C LYS A 67 3.55 8.68 -0.01
N VAL A 68 3.40 7.65 -0.85
CA VAL A 68 2.92 6.35 -0.41
C VAL A 68 3.94 5.67 0.50
N THR A 69 5.22 5.80 0.21
CA THR A 69 6.29 5.26 1.05
C THR A 69 6.21 5.83 2.46
N LYS A 70 5.96 7.13 2.58
CA LYS A 70 5.82 7.76 3.90
C LYS A 70 4.61 7.22 4.65
N VAL A 71 3.47 7.08 3.97
CA VAL A 71 2.26 6.52 4.58
C VAL A 71 2.52 5.11 5.09
N VAL A 72 3.19 4.29 4.28
CA VAL A 72 3.52 2.91 4.65
C VAL A 72 4.46 2.89 5.85
N LYS A 73 5.52 3.68 5.85
CA LYS A 73 6.48 3.71 6.95
C LYS A 73 5.83 4.15 8.25
N ASP A 74 4.99 5.17 8.20
CA ASP A 74 4.29 5.66 9.39
C ASP A 74 3.34 4.59 9.95
N ALA A 75 2.61 3.90 9.07
CA ALA A 75 1.69 2.85 9.47
C ALA A 75 2.43 1.64 10.06
N VAL A 76 3.53 1.23 9.44
CA VAL A 76 4.35 0.10 9.91
C VAL A 76 4.97 0.44 11.26
N ALA A 77 5.42 1.67 11.47
CA ALA A 77 5.96 2.11 12.75
C ALA A 77 4.93 2.07 13.88
N ALA A 78 3.63 2.16 13.54
CA ALA A 78 2.54 2.08 14.51
C ALA A 78 2.13 0.64 14.84
N LEU A 79 2.65 -0.33 14.12
CA LEU A 79 2.40 -1.75 14.40
C LEU A 79 3.39 -2.24 15.48
#